data_0bf83d7f9f510ed9d15e9c045938ddd2
#
_entry.id   0bf83d7f9f510ed9d15e9c045938ddd2
#
_cell.length_a   1.000
_cell.length_b   1.000
_cell.length_c   1.000
_cell.angle_alpha   90.00
_cell.angle_beta   90.00
_cell.angle_gamma   90.00
#
_symmetry.space_group_name_H-M   'P 1'
#
loop_
_entity.id
_entity.type
_entity.pdbx_description
1 polymer ?
#
loop_
_entity_poly.entity_id
_entity_poly.type
_entity_poly.pdbx_seq_one_letter_code
_entity_poly.pdbx_strand_id
1 'polypeptide(L)'
;KLWERILEIRFRTGEPYLNFIDTANNSLPEPLKEAGLKIHGSNLCNEIHLPTSAERTAVCCLSSLNLEYYDEWKDTTIVRDLIRMLDNVLEYFIQNAPDTIARAKYSAMRERSLGLGAMGFHSLLHKHGVAWESELAKEINEQVFSFIHNEAHAETELLAEERGAYLDGPKSGKRNSHLLAIAPNASSGVILGTSPSIEPLKANAYTHRTRAGSFLVKNKYLEELLETKEMNNDSIWSSIITNKGSVQHLSFLTEGEKSIYKTADELDQNWVVRHAGDRQPYICQGQSVNLFFPAGADKSYVNKVHLRAWSSGLKGLYYLRTEAKSRAENVSEKVERVALQSDTSTIVYTKPNCPFCQLAKEELKLRGIPYDEINLEEIGKTAREVTGRKGVKTVPQIYLHGEYVGGYDDLMEVFNKAQAEESEDCKACEG
;
A
#
# COMPACT_ATOMS: atom_id res chain seq x y z
N LYS A 1 21.04 -22.62 12.03
CA LYS A 1 21.35 -21.52 12.99
C LYS A 1 21.28 -20.13 12.33
N LEU A 2 22.09 -19.81 11.26
CA LEU A 2 22.06 -18.49 10.64
C LEU A 2 20.70 -18.21 9.97
N TRP A 3 20.23 -19.12 9.13
CA TRP A 3 18.93 -18.99 8.45
C TRP A 3 17.75 -18.84 9.43
N GLU A 4 17.72 -19.67 10.46
CA GLU A 4 16.73 -19.56 11.53
C GLU A 4 16.76 -18.17 12.20
N ARG A 5 17.96 -17.64 12.48
CA ARG A 5 18.11 -16.30 13.05
C ARG A 5 17.62 -15.19 12.09
N ILE A 6 17.87 -15.33 10.79
CA ILE A 6 17.36 -14.41 9.78
C ILE A 6 15.83 -14.41 9.79
N LEU A 7 15.19 -15.60 9.77
CA LEU A 7 13.73 -15.69 9.79
C LEU A 7 13.13 -15.13 11.08
N GLU A 8 13.74 -15.36 12.24
CA GLU A 8 13.30 -14.77 13.51
C GLU A 8 13.35 -13.25 13.50
N ILE A 9 14.42 -12.67 12.96
CA ILE A 9 14.54 -11.20 12.83
C ILE A 9 13.48 -10.68 11.86
N ARG A 10 13.35 -11.30 10.68
CA ARG A 10 12.32 -10.92 9.69
C ARG A 10 10.92 -10.97 10.31
N PHE A 11 10.59 -12.03 11.02
CA PHE A 11 9.28 -12.19 11.65
C PHE A 11 9.00 -11.11 12.70
N ARG A 12 10.03 -10.67 13.44
CA ARG A 12 9.90 -9.66 14.48
C ARG A 12 9.91 -8.22 13.97
N THR A 13 10.71 -7.92 12.93
CA THR A 13 11.00 -6.56 12.47
C THR A 13 10.43 -6.25 11.08
N GLY A 14 10.12 -7.29 10.29
CA GLY A 14 9.79 -7.17 8.87
C GLY A 14 11.01 -7.25 7.95
N GLU A 15 12.21 -7.11 8.46
CA GLU A 15 13.51 -7.05 7.77
C GLU A 15 14.49 -8.09 8.35
N PRO A 16 15.59 -8.39 7.64
CA PRO A 16 16.08 -7.86 6.37
C PRO A 16 15.29 -8.38 5.15
N TYR A 17 15.35 -7.66 4.01
CA TYR A 17 14.94 -8.19 2.72
C TYR A 17 15.86 -9.33 2.31
N LEU A 18 15.35 -10.22 1.47
CA LEU A 18 16.14 -11.32 0.93
C LEU A 18 16.36 -11.12 -0.55
N ASN A 19 17.59 -11.28 -1.00
CA ASN A 19 17.96 -11.29 -2.40
C ASN A 19 18.56 -12.64 -2.77
N PHE A 20 18.00 -13.32 -3.76
CA PHE A 20 18.49 -14.56 -4.31
C PHE A 20 19.45 -14.25 -5.45
N ILE A 21 20.68 -13.89 -5.09
CA ILE A 21 21.68 -13.32 -6.00
C ILE A 21 22.05 -14.26 -7.16
N ASP A 22 22.10 -15.56 -6.93
CA ASP A 22 22.38 -16.52 -7.99
C ASP A 22 21.24 -16.54 -9.00
N THR A 23 19.98 -16.54 -8.53
CA THR A 23 18.80 -16.45 -9.41
C THR A 23 18.80 -15.17 -10.23
N ALA A 24 19.10 -14.02 -9.58
CA ALA A 24 19.19 -12.73 -10.25
C ALA A 24 20.26 -12.71 -11.34
N ASN A 25 21.48 -13.20 -11.05
CA ASN A 25 22.57 -13.24 -12.01
C ASN A 25 22.34 -14.26 -13.13
N ASN A 26 21.74 -15.43 -12.85
CA ASN A 26 21.39 -16.43 -13.85
C ASN A 26 20.34 -15.91 -14.84
N SER A 27 19.52 -14.94 -14.47
CA SER A 27 18.50 -14.33 -15.31
C SER A 27 18.93 -13.05 -16.04
N LEU A 28 20.19 -12.61 -15.88
CA LEU A 28 20.72 -11.49 -16.64
C LEU A 28 20.61 -11.74 -18.15
N PRO A 29 20.31 -10.73 -18.99
CA PRO A 29 20.43 -10.82 -20.43
C PRO A 29 21.83 -11.28 -20.86
N GLU A 30 21.90 -12.15 -21.84
CA GLU A 30 23.15 -12.77 -22.28
C GLU A 30 24.24 -11.77 -22.62
N PRO A 31 23.98 -10.64 -23.35
CA PRO A 31 25.01 -9.64 -23.61
C PRO A 31 25.64 -9.04 -22.36
N LEU A 32 24.87 -8.90 -21.27
CA LEU A 32 25.41 -8.38 -20.00
C LEU A 32 26.26 -9.41 -19.28
N LYS A 33 25.94 -10.71 -19.39
CA LYS A 33 26.78 -11.82 -18.89
C LYS A 33 28.09 -11.91 -19.67
N GLU A 34 28.03 -11.84 -20.99
CA GLU A 34 29.21 -11.83 -21.87
C GLU A 34 30.12 -10.62 -21.55
N ALA A 35 29.55 -9.48 -21.18
CA ALA A 35 30.30 -8.32 -20.73
C ALA A 35 30.86 -8.47 -19.30
N GLY A 36 30.65 -9.60 -18.63
CA GLY A 36 31.14 -9.88 -17.28
C GLY A 36 30.44 -9.08 -16.17
N LEU A 37 29.26 -8.52 -16.47
CA LEU A 37 28.50 -7.71 -15.50
C LEU A 37 27.80 -8.60 -14.46
N LYS A 38 27.68 -8.07 -13.25
CA LYS A 38 27.08 -8.80 -12.12
C LYS A 38 26.14 -7.93 -11.31
N ILE A 39 25.05 -8.55 -10.84
CA ILE A 39 24.13 -8.02 -9.85
C ILE A 39 24.69 -8.34 -8.47
N HIS A 40 24.90 -7.31 -7.64
CA HIS A 40 25.41 -7.47 -6.27
C HIS A 40 24.34 -7.28 -5.20
N GLY A 41 23.20 -6.74 -5.54
CA GLY A 41 22.07 -6.47 -4.66
C GLY A 41 20.87 -5.92 -5.41
N SER A 42 19.94 -5.36 -4.67
CA SER A 42 18.74 -4.71 -5.20
C SER A 42 18.61 -3.29 -4.62
N ASN A 43 17.62 -2.54 -5.12
CA ASN A 43 17.25 -1.24 -4.56
C ASN A 43 16.52 -1.38 -3.21
N LEU A 44 16.15 -0.22 -2.62
CA LEU A 44 15.41 -0.15 -1.36
C LEU A 44 14.10 -0.94 -1.38
N CYS A 45 13.38 -0.95 -2.51
CA CYS A 45 12.09 -1.63 -2.65
C CYS A 45 12.20 -3.08 -3.17
N ASN A 46 13.42 -3.57 -3.42
CA ASN A 46 13.75 -4.96 -3.75
C ASN A 46 13.21 -5.47 -5.11
N GLU A 47 12.85 -4.58 -6.05
CA GLU A 47 12.43 -4.95 -7.41
C GLU A 47 13.51 -4.75 -8.48
N ILE A 48 14.48 -3.85 -8.26
CA ILE A 48 15.51 -3.52 -9.24
C ILE A 48 16.71 -4.44 -9.07
N HIS A 49 16.93 -5.29 -10.08
CA HIS A 49 18.05 -6.22 -10.13
C HIS A 49 18.88 -5.90 -11.37
N LEU A 50 19.79 -4.92 -11.24
CA LEU A 50 20.66 -4.43 -12.28
C LEU A 50 22.14 -4.54 -11.89
N PRO A 51 23.05 -4.66 -12.86
CA PRO A 51 24.49 -4.74 -12.59
C PRO A 51 25.01 -3.45 -11.94
N THR A 52 25.94 -3.61 -11.01
CA THR A 52 26.68 -2.51 -10.40
C THR A 52 28.18 -2.81 -10.37
N SER A 53 29.01 -1.78 -10.40
CA SER A 53 30.48 -1.90 -10.29
C SER A 53 31.08 -0.58 -9.74
N ALA A 54 32.40 -0.49 -9.75
CA ALA A 54 33.10 0.76 -9.42
C ALA A 54 32.72 1.91 -10.39
N GLU A 55 32.40 1.60 -11.63
CA GLU A 55 32.07 2.55 -12.70
C GLU A 55 30.55 2.66 -12.94
N ARG A 56 29.73 1.78 -12.33
CA ARG A 56 28.29 1.66 -12.59
C ARG A 56 27.45 1.85 -11.34
N THR A 57 26.49 2.73 -11.42
CA THR A 57 25.40 2.85 -10.47
C THR A 57 24.09 2.57 -11.18
N ALA A 58 23.33 1.59 -10.73
CA ALA A 58 22.04 1.22 -11.32
C ALA A 58 21.07 2.41 -11.30
N VAL A 59 20.30 2.57 -12.37
CA VAL A 59 19.28 3.62 -12.52
C VAL A 59 17.90 2.98 -12.58
N CYS A 60 17.04 3.42 -11.68
CA CYS A 60 15.65 2.98 -11.57
C CYS A 60 14.75 3.92 -12.40
N CYS A 61 14.25 3.44 -13.55
CA CYS A 61 13.34 4.18 -14.43
C CYS A 61 12.02 3.42 -14.51
N LEU A 62 11.02 3.84 -13.71
CA LEU A 62 9.82 3.07 -13.41
C LEU A 62 8.53 3.75 -13.85
N SER A 63 7.56 2.91 -14.21
CA SER A 63 6.13 3.23 -14.30
C SER A 63 5.33 2.01 -13.89
N SER A 64 4.00 2.13 -13.73
CA SER A 64 3.14 1.00 -13.37
C SER A 64 1.79 1.10 -14.04
N LEU A 65 1.35 0.00 -14.63
CA LEU A 65 0.01 -0.21 -15.17
C LEU A 65 -0.98 -0.47 -14.03
N ASN A 66 -2.19 0.07 -14.13
CA ASN A 66 -3.27 -0.31 -13.25
C ASN A 66 -4.04 -1.50 -13.84
N LEU A 67 -3.82 -2.69 -13.30
CA LEU A 67 -4.40 -3.94 -13.80
C LEU A 67 -5.92 -4.01 -13.57
N GLU A 68 -6.46 -3.26 -12.63
CA GLU A 68 -7.91 -3.17 -12.42
C GLU A 68 -8.67 -2.78 -13.68
N TYR A 69 -8.01 -2.03 -14.57
CA TYR A 69 -8.54 -1.59 -15.85
C TYR A 69 -7.94 -2.37 -17.03
N TYR A 70 -7.49 -3.62 -16.79
CA TYR A 70 -6.88 -4.46 -17.83
C TYR A 70 -7.79 -4.64 -19.04
N ASP A 71 -9.08 -4.88 -18.82
CA ASP A 71 -10.05 -5.11 -19.90
C ASP A 71 -10.25 -3.88 -20.79
N GLU A 72 -10.09 -2.68 -20.23
CA GLU A 72 -10.24 -1.43 -20.94
C GLU A 72 -9.01 -1.06 -21.78
N TRP A 73 -7.82 -1.44 -21.31
CA TRP A 73 -6.59 -1.03 -21.98
C TRP A 73 -5.85 -2.14 -22.74
N LYS A 74 -6.17 -3.43 -22.54
CA LYS A 74 -5.49 -4.55 -23.22
C LYS A 74 -5.50 -4.47 -24.75
N ASP A 75 -6.53 -3.89 -25.34
CA ASP A 75 -6.68 -3.73 -26.78
C ASP A 75 -6.14 -2.37 -27.30
N THR A 76 -5.35 -1.66 -26.48
CA THR A 76 -4.72 -0.38 -26.80
C THR A 76 -3.20 -0.50 -26.91
N THR A 77 -2.53 0.58 -27.27
CA THR A 77 -1.06 0.66 -27.35
C THR A 77 -0.39 1.01 -26.02
N ILE A 78 -1.11 1.12 -24.91
CA ILE A 78 -0.63 1.70 -23.66
C ILE A 78 0.68 1.08 -23.14
N VAL A 79 0.86 -0.23 -23.26
CA VAL A 79 2.10 -0.90 -22.83
C VAL A 79 3.29 -0.40 -23.65
N ARG A 80 3.13 -0.36 -24.98
CA ARG A 80 4.16 0.14 -25.92
C ARG A 80 4.45 1.61 -25.67
N ASP A 81 3.42 2.42 -25.51
CA ASP A 81 3.55 3.85 -25.25
C ASP A 81 4.31 4.12 -23.95
N LEU A 82 4.07 3.33 -22.90
CA LEU A 82 4.80 3.43 -21.64
C LEU A 82 6.27 3.00 -21.77
N ILE A 83 6.60 1.96 -22.53
CA ILE A 83 8.00 1.60 -22.80
C ILE A 83 8.70 2.72 -23.55
N ARG A 84 8.07 3.28 -24.58
CA ARG A 84 8.60 4.42 -25.35
C ARG A 84 8.76 5.67 -24.46
N MET A 85 7.77 5.95 -23.63
CA MET A 85 7.84 7.06 -22.66
C MET A 85 9.00 6.88 -21.69
N LEU A 86 9.18 5.69 -21.12
CA LEU A 86 10.29 5.41 -20.18
C LEU A 86 11.66 5.51 -20.88
N ASP A 87 11.79 5.05 -22.14
CA ASP A 87 13.04 5.25 -22.92
C ASP A 87 13.31 6.73 -23.13
N ASN A 88 12.29 7.56 -23.38
CA ASN A 88 12.42 9.01 -23.51
C ASN A 88 12.81 9.66 -22.17
N VAL A 89 12.22 9.26 -21.06
CA VAL A 89 12.58 9.72 -19.70
C VAL A 89 14.03 9.38 -19.39
N LEU A 90 14.45 8.16 -19.70
CA LEU A 90 15.83 7.73 -19.51
C LEU A 90 16.79 8.51 -20.41
N GLU A 91 16.42 8.79 -21.66
CA GLU A 91 17.23 9.64 -22.57
C GLU A 91 17.38 11.06 -22.02
N TYR A 92 16.26 11.65 -21.53
CA TYR A 92 16.31 12.96 -20.88
C TYR A 92 17.26 12.97 -19.67
N PHE A 93 17.21 11.93 -18.84
CA PHE A 93 18.16 11.76 -17.73
C PHE A 93 19.61 11.69 -18.24
N ILE A 94 19.90 10.88 -19.24
CA ILE A 94 21.25 10.74 -19.81
C ILE A 94 21.80 12.09 -20.32
N GLN A 95 20.96 12.88 -20.96
CA GLN A 95 21.39 14.18 -21.51
C GLN A 95 21.59 15.25 -20.43
N ASN A 96 20.78 15.24 -19.37
CA ASN A 96 20.72 16.33 -18.40
C ASN A 96 21.34 16.00 -17.03
N ALA A 97 21.72 14.74 -16.78
CA ALA A 97 22.30 14.34 -15.50
C ALA A 97 23.63 15.09 -15.23
N PRO A 98 23.81 15.65 -14.03
CA PRO A 98 25.04 16.36 -13.69
C PRO A 98 26.22 15.39 -13.53
N ASP A 99 27.44 15.89 -13.69
CA ASP A 99 28.68 15.10 -13.60
C ASP A 99 28.90 14.47 -12.22
N THR A 100 28.28 14.99 -11.17
CA THR A 100 28.32 14.44 -9.82
C THR A 100 27.72 13.01 -9.74
N ILE A 101 26.88 12.61 -10.71
CA ILE A 101 26.29 11.27 -10.82
C ILE A 101 26.71 10.57 -12.13
N ALA A 102 27.94 10.82 -12.59
CA ALA A 102 28.47 10.29 -13.85
C ALA A 102 28.36 8.75 -13.97
N ARG A 103 28.51 8.00 -12.87
CA ARG A 103 28.36 6.53 -12.88
C ARG A 103 26.92 6.08 -13.20
N ALA A 104 25.92 6.81 -12.71
CA ALA A 104 24.51 6.54 -13.01
C ALA A 104 24.20 6.87 -14.49
N LYS A 105 24.69 8.02 -14.95
CA LYS A 105 24.61 8.41 -16.37
C LYS A 105 25.26 7.37 -17.29
N TYR A 106 26.44 6.88 -16.91
CA TYR A 106 27.16 5.83 -17.65
C TYR A 106 26.36 4.54 -17.73
N SER A 107 25.84 4.02 -16.59
CA SER A 107 24.98 2.83 -16.58
C SER A 107 23.75 3.01 -17.46
N ALA A 108 23.01 4.12 -17.27
CA ALA A 108 21.82 4.42 -18.05
C ALA A 108 22.10 4.42 -19.56
N MET A 109 23.18 5.03 -19.99
CA MET A 109 23.59 5.08 -21.39
C MET A 109 23.95 3.69 -21.94
N ARG A 110 24.63 2.85 -21.14
CA ARG A 110 25.17 1.57 -21.56
C ARG A 110 24.11 0.49 -21.67
N GLU A 111 23.25 0.35 -20.67
CA GLU A 111 22.27 -0.74 -20.56
C GLU A 111 20.83 -0.33 -20.84
N ARG A 112 20.48 0.95 -20.73
CA ARG A 112 19.15 1.50 -20.98
C ARG A 112 18.03 0.72 -20.31
N SER A 113 18.21 0.34 -19.04
CA SER A 113 17.26 -0.48 -18.28
C SER A 113 16.00 0.29 -17.91
N LEU A 114 14.85 -0.32 -18.12
CA LEU A 114 13.53 0.16 -17.73
C LEU A 114 12.90 -0.79 -16.72
N GLY A 115 11.85 -0.32 -16.04
CA GLY A 115 11.09 -1.13 -15.09
C GLY A 115 9.61 -0.78 -15.13
N LEU A 116 8.91 -1.19 -16.18
CA LEU A 116 7.45 -1.12 -16.20
C LEU A 116 6.88 -2.20 -15.27
N GLY A 117 6.10 -1.78 -14.30
CA GLY A 117 5.45 -2.64 -13.31
C GLY A 117 3.93 -2.61 -13.39
N ALA A 118 3.29 -3.06 -12.32
CA ALA A 118 1.86 -3.16 -12.23
C ALA A 118 1.35 -2.91 -10.81
N MET A 119 0.12 -2.41 -10.70
CA MET A 119 -0.67 -2.34 -9.47
C MET A 119 -2.10 -2.79 -9.75
N GLY A 120 -2.89 -3.02 -8.71
CA GLY A 120 -4.30 -3.35 -8.89
C GLY A 120 -4.58 -4.82 -9.17
N PHE A 121 -3.65 -5.75 -8.91
CA PHE A 121 -3.88 -7.17 -9.21
C PHE A 121 -5.04 -7.75 -8.38
N HIS A 122 -5.10 -7.48 -7.08
CA HIS A 122 -6.22 -7.98 -6.27
C HIS A 122 -7.54 -7.28 -6.63
N SER A 123 -7.49 -5.99 -6.99
CA SER A 123 -8.67 -5.27 -7.49
C SER A 123 -9.20 -5.86 -8.80
N LEU A 124 -8.32 -6.28 -9.71
CA LEU A 124 -8.71 -7.01 -10.92
C LEU A 124 -9.43 -8.33 -10.59
N LEU A 125 -8.88 -9.11 -9.65
CA LEU A 125 -9.52 -10.35 -9.22
C LEU A 125 -10.90 -10.09 -8.59
N HIS A 126 -11.02 -9.07 -7.74
CA HIS A 126 -12.31 -8.67 -7.15
C HIS A 126 -13.33 -8.24 -8.23
N LYS A 127 -12.89 -7.44 -9.22
CA LYS A 127 -13.73 -7.01 -10.35
C LYS A 127 -14.32 -8.19 -11.12
N HIS A 128 -13.55 -9.27 -11.24
CA HIS A 128 -14.00 -10.51 -11.90
C HIS A 128 -14.66 -11.52 -10.96
N GLY A 129 -14.83 -11.21 -9.68
CA GLY A 129 -15.39 -12.13 -8.70
C GLY A 129 -14.52 -13.39 -8.49
N VAL A 130 -13.19 -13.25 -8.58
CA VAL A 130 -12.23 -14.35 -8.54
C VAL A 130 -11.50 -14.37 -7.20
N ALA A 131 -11.51 -15.52 -6.53
CA ALA A 131 -10.75 -15.71 -5.31
C ALA A 131 -9.23 -15.78 -5.61
N TRP A 132 -8.42 -15.14 -4.75
CA TRP A 132 -6.95 -15.18 -4.84
C TRP A 132 -6.39 -16.61 -4.88
N GLU A 133 -6.93 -17.48 -4.02
CA GLU A 133 -6.54 -18.87 -3.87
C GLU A 133 -7.26 -19.77 -4.89
N SER A 134 -7.12 -19.49 -6.20
CA SER A 134 -7.79 -20.24 -7.25
C SER A 134 -6.91 -20.43 -8.50
N GLU A 135 -7.17 -21.49 -9.26
CA GLU A 135 -6.50 -21.71 -10.55
C GLU A 135 -6.89 -20.62 -11.56
N LEU A 136 -8.12 -20.11 -11.50
CA LEU A 136 -8.56 -19.00 -12.36
C LEU A 136 -7.74 -17.73 -12.11
N ALA A 137 -7.42 -17.42 -10.84
CA ALA A 137 -6.53 -16.31 -10.52
C ALA A 137 -5.12 -16.50 -11.10
N LYS A 138 -4.63 -17.75 -11.12
CA LYS A 138 -3.38 -18.10 -11.79
C LYS A 138 -3.44 -17.84 -13.28
N GLU A 139 -4.49 -18.31 -13.94
CA GLU A 139 -4.69 -18.13 -15.40
C GLU A 139 -4.73 -16.64 -15.77
N ILE A 140 -5.48 -15.83 -15.02
CA ILE A 140 -5.52 -14.37 -15.18
C ILE A 140 -4.13 -13.76 -15.01
N ASN A 141 -3.39 -14.18 -13.97
CA ASN A 141 -2.04 -13.72 -13.69
C ASN A 141 -1.09 -13.99 -14.88
N GLU A 142 -1.07 -15.22 -15.40
CA GLU A 142 -0.24 -15.61 -16.53
C GLU A 142 -0.65 -14.88 -17.82
N GLN A 143 -1.93 -14.76 -18.09
CA GLN A 143 -2.47 -14.05 -19.25
C GLN A 143 -2.04 -12.58 -19.26
N VAL A 144 -2.24 -11.88 -18.15
CA VAL A 144 -1.93 -10.45 -18.02
C VAL A 144 -0.43 -10.20 -18.18
N PHE A 145 0.41 -10.95 -17.48
CA PHE A 145 1.86 -10.70 -17.50
C PHE A 145 2.54 -11.19 -18.76
N SER A 146 2.04 -12.26 -19.42
CA SER A 146 2.52 -12.65 -20.75
C SER A 146 2.16 -11.59 -21.80
N PHE A 147 0.96 -11.00 -21.75
CA PHE A 147 0.56 -9.92 -22.63
C PHE A 147 1.48 -8.69 -22.46
N ILE A 148 1.67 -8.20 -21.21
CA ILE A 148 2.54 -7.04 -20.92
C ILE A 148 3.97 -7.32 -21.42
N HIS A 149 4.48 -8.52 -21.16
CA HIS A 149 5.81 -8.93 -21.60
C HIS A 149 5.94 -8.85 -23.13
N ASN A 150 5.00 -9.43 -23.87
CA ASN A 150 5.06 -9.48 -25.32
C ASN A 150 4.99 -8.08 -25.95
N GLU A 151 4.08 -7.22 -25.46
CA GLU A 151 3.95 -5.84 -25.94
C GLU A 151 5.19 -4.99 -25.62
N ALA A 152 5.76 -5.15 -24.43
CA ALA A 152 6.99 -4.46 -24.03
C ALA A 152 8.19 -4.89 -24.90
N HIS A 153 8.29 -6.19 -25.22
CA HIS A 153 9.34 -6.72 -26.09
C HIS A 153 9.18 -6.25 -27.54
N ALA A 154 7.97 -6.26 -28.08
CA ALA A 154 7.72 -5.73 -29.42
C ALA A 154 8.13 -4.25 -29.53
N GLU A 155 7.84 -3.43 -28.52
CA GLU A 155 8.22 -2.02 -28.56
C GLU A 155 9.73 -1.77 -28.43
N THR A 156 10.44 -2.50 -27.56
CA THR A 156 11.91 -2.31 -27.46
C THR A 156 12.65 -2.75 -28.73
N GLU A 157 12.10 -3.70 -29.50
CA GLU A 157 12.62 -4.10 -30.81
C GLU A 157 12.40 -2.99 -31.84
N LEU A 158 11.20 -2.42 -31.92
CA LEU A 158 10.93 -1.25 -32.78
C LEU A 158 11.81 -0.04 -32.42
N LEU A 159 11.97 0.23 -31.12
CA LEU A 159 12.86 1.29 -30.67
C LEU A 159 14.33 1.04 -31.02
N ALA A 160 14.76 -0.22 -31.07
CA ALA A 160 16.11 -0.56 -31.52
C ALA A 160 16.31 -0.29 -33.02
N GLU A 161 15.30 -0.56 -33.85
CA GLU A 161 15.31 -0.21 -35.27
C GLU A 161 15.36 1.31 -35.50
N GLU A 162 14.59 2.06 -34.71
CA GLU A 162 14.53 3.54 -34.79
C GLU A 162 15.78 4.25 -34.26
N ARG A 163 16.35 3.76 -33.14
CA ARG A 163 17.32 4.50 -32.31
C ARG A 163 18.62 3.74 -32.03
N GLY A 164 18.73 2.52 -32.51
CA GLY A 164 19.85 1.62 -32.23
C GLY A 164 19.70 0.83 -30.95
N ALA A 165 20.36 -0.32 -30.87
CA ALA A 165 20.37 -1.18 -29.69
C ALA A 165 21.16 -0.55 -28.53
N TYR A 166 20.91 -1.03 -27.30
CA TYR A 166 21.70 -0.59 -26.13
C TYR A 166 23.17 -0.99 -26.25
N LEU A 167 24.08 -0.16 -25.72
CA LEU A 167 25.52 -0.25 -25.98
C LEU A 167 26.18 -1.53 -25.45
N ASP A 168 25.71 -2.10 -24.35
CA ASP A 168 26.20 -3.37 -23.81
C ASP A 168 25.65 -4.60 -24.54
N GLY A 169 24.70 -4.41 -25.42
CA GLY A 169 24.12 -5.47 -26.26
C GLY A 169 23.87 -5.02 -27.69
N PRO A 170 24.91 -4.60 -28.45
CA PRO A 170 24.75 -3.97 -29.77
C PRO A 170 24.14 -4.93 -30.82
N LYS A 171 24.20 -6.24 -30.57
CA LYS A 171 23.62 -7.29 -31.44
C LYS A 171 22.32 -7.86 -30.87
N SER A 172 21.78 -7.33 -29.80
CA SER A 172 20.59 -7.87 -29.13
C SER A 172 19.30 -7.65 -29.91
N GLY A 173 19.26 -6.70 -30.84
CA GLY A 173 18.02 -6.25 -31.50
C GLY A 173 17.07 -5.50 -30.57
N LYS A 174 17.51 -5.10 -29.38
CA LYS A 174 16.69 -4.44 -28.37
C LYS A 174 17.28 -3.09 -27.97
N ARG A 175 16.39 -2.11 -27.78
CA ARG A 175 16.77 -0.76 -27.30
C ARG A 175 17.13 -0.77 -25.82
N ASN A 176 16.48 -1.61 -25.03
CA ASN A 176 16.58 -1.65 -23.58
C ASN A 176 16.98 -3.05 -23.11
N SER A 177 17.91 -3.16 -22.16
CA SER A 177 18.38 -4.45 -21.62
C SER A 177 17.33 -5.11 -20.70
N HIS A 178 16.60 -4.30 -19.94
CA HIS A 178 15.50 -4.72 -19.08
C HIS A 178 14.28 -3.86 -19.33
N LEU A 179 13.09 -4.42 -19.13
CA LEU A 179 11.81 -3.79 -19.43
C LEU A 179 10.85 -3.74 -18.24
N LEU A 180 10.82 -4.82 -17.44
CA LEU A 180 9.79 -5.02 -16.42
C LEU A 180 10.37 -5.21 -15.03
N ALA A 181 9.80 -4.50 -14.06
CA ALA A 181 10.06 -4.62 -12.62
C ALA A 181 8.81 -4.21 -11.84
N ILE A 182 8.47 -4.89 -10.75
CA ILE A 182 7.25 -4.60 -10.00
C ILE A 182 7.56 -3.90 -8.68
N ALA A 183 7.30 -2.60 -8.65
CA ALA A 183 7.43 -1.73 -7.49
C ALA A 183 6.24 -1.88 -6.51
N PRO A 184 6.37 -1.42 -5.24
CA PRO A 184 5.31 -1.58 -4.22
C PRO A 184 4.04 -0.75 -4.47
N ASN A 185 4.14 0.40 -5.12
CA ASN A 185 3.02 1.29 -5.50
C ASN A 185 2.02 1.63 -4.37
N ALA A 186 2.48 1.69 -3.12
CA ALA A 186 1.61 1.88 -1.97
C ALA A 186 0.82 3.20 -2.03
N SER A 187 1.50 4.32 -2.28
CA SER A 187 0.85 5.63 -2.40
C SER A 187 0.03 5.76 -3.68
N SER A 188 0.55 5.25 -4.80
CA SER A 188 -0.16 5.28 -6.09
C SER A 188 -1.46 4.47 -6.05
N GLY A 189 -1.46 3.31 -5.39
CA GLY A 189 -2.65 2.50 -5.16
C GLY A 189 -3.74 3.27 -4.40
N VAL A 190 -3.37 3.97 -3.32
CA VAL A 190 -4.31 4.80 -2.55
C VAL A 190 -4.87 5.94 -3.38
N ILE A 191 -4.01 6.66 -4.14
CA ILE A 191 -4.43 7.78 -4.98
C ILE A 191 -5.41 7.33 -6.07
N LEU A 192 -5.17 6.17 -6.67
CA LEU A 192 -5.99 5.63 -7.76
C LEU A 192 -7.16 4.76 -7.27
N GLY A 193 -7.30 4.54 -5.97
CA GLY A 193 -8.37 3.71 -5.39
C GLY A 193 -8.31 2.24 -5.81
N THR A 194 -7.11 1.70 -5.98
CA THR A 194 -6.85 0.31 -6.38
C THR A 194 -5.93 -0.40 -5.39
N SER A 195 -5.82 -1.72 -5.48
CA SER A 195 -4.88 -2.47 -4.64
C SER A 195 -3.43 -2.14 -4.99
N PRO A 196 -2.52 -2.02 -3.98
CA PRO A 196 -1.13 -1.69 -4.25
C PRO A 196 -0.41 -2.84 -4.94
N SER A 197 0.41 -2.55 -5.94
CA SER A 197 1.27 -3.53 -6.61
C SER A 197 0.52 -4.81 -7.02
N ILE A 198 1.14 -5.94 -6.76
CA ILE A 198 0.63 -7.30 -6.93
C ILE A 198 0.23 -7.93 -5.59
N GLU A 199 -0.02 -7.11 -4.59
CA GLU A 199 -0.31 -7.56 -3.22
C GLU A 199 -1.81 -7.80 -3.00
N PRO A 200 -2.16 -8.75 -2.11
CA PRO A 200 -3.53 -8.83 -1.61
C PRO A 200 -3.85 -7.63 -0.70
N LEU A 201 -5.11 -7.21 -0.71
CA LEU A 201 -5.58 -6.16 0.19
C LEU A 201 -5.46 -6.58 1.66
N LYS A 202 -4.94 -5.68 2.47
CA LYS A 202 -4.79 -5.89 3.92
C LYS A 202 -6.13 -5.88 4.66
N ALA A 203 -7.12 -5.15 4.15
CA ALA A 203 -8.44 -5.01 4.73
C ALA A 203 -9.46 -4.60 3.66
N ASN A 204 -10.72 -5.05 3.78
CA ASN A 204 -11.82 -4.63 2.91
C ASN A 204 -12.42 -3.28 3.34
N ALA A 205 -12.18 -2.85 4.57
CA ALA A 205 -12.50 -1.51 5.03
C ALA A 205 -11.51 -1.07 6.12
N TYR A 206 -11.12 0.21 6.08
CA TYR A 206 -10.23 0.80 7.09
C TYR A 206 -10.39 2.31 7.15
N THR A 207 -10.02 2.89 8.29
CA THR A 207 -9.99 4.34 8.44
C THR A 207 -8.63 4.89 7.98
N HIS A 208 -8.64 5.68 6.92
CA HIS A 208 -7.48 6.41 6.44
C HIS A 208 -7.41 7.79 7.12
N ARG A 209 -6.32 8.03 7.85
CA ARG A 209 -6.10 9.31 8.56
C ARG A 209 -5.14 10.19 7.76
N THR A 210 -5.58 11.38 7.44
CA THR A 210 -4.79 12.43 6.79
C THR A 210 -4.77 13.68 7.66
N ARG A 211 -3.99 14.70 7.26
CA ARG A 211 -4.05 16.01 7.91
C ARG A 211 -5.42 16.70 7.76
N ALA A 212 -6.16 16.36 6.71
CA ALA A 212 -7.48 16.90 6.41
C ALA A 212 -8.64 16.16 7.12
N GLY A 213 -8.35 15.07 7.85
CA GLY A 213 -9.36 14.30 8.55
C GLY A 213 -9.19 12.78 8.42
N SER A 214 -10.19 12.06 8.94
CA SER A 214 -10.27 10.60 8.86
C SER A 214 -11.37 10.20 7.87
N PHE A 215 -11.02 9.34 6.93
CA PHE A 215 -11.92 8.89 5.87
C PHE A 215 -12.08 7.38 5.94
N LEU A 216 -13.30 6.89 5.83
CA LEU A 216 -13.58 5.47 5.67
C LEU A 216 -13.27 5.07 4.23
N VAL A 217 -12.29 4.19 4.05
CA VAL A 217 -11.99 3.56 2.76
C VAL A 217 -12.65 2.19 2.73
N LYS A 218 -13.46 1.93 1.71
CA LYS A 218 -14.19 0.70 1.49
C LYS A 218 -13.71 0.02 0.22
N ASN A 219 -13.70 -1.31 0.21
CA ASN A 219 -13.54 -2.08 -1.01
C ASN A 219 -14.82 -1.95 -1.87
N LYS A 220 -14.72 -1.28 -3.00
CA LYS A 220 -15.87 -0.95 -3.86
C LYS A 220 -16.61 -2.19 -4.40
N TYR A 221 -15.89 -3.25 -4.71
CA TYR A 221 -16.51 -4.51 -5.19
C TYR A 221 -17.26 -5.25 -4.09
N LEU A 222 -16.78 -5.16 -2.85
CA LEU A 222 -17.53 -5.64 -1.69
C LEU A 222 -18.75 -4.75 -1.43
N GLU A 223 -18.63 -3.44 -1.61
CA GLU A 223 -19.76 -2.50 -1.47
C GLU A 223 -20.87 -2.84 -2.48
N GLU A 224 -20.53 -3.04 -3.75
CA GLU A 224 -21.47 -3.49 -4.78
C GLU A 224 -22.15 -4.84 -4.41
N LEU A 225 -21.40 -5.81 -3.90
CA LEU A 225 -21.96 -7.07 -3.41
C LEU A 225 -22.91 -6.85 -2.24
N LEU A 226 -22.54 -6.02 -1.27
CA LEU A 226 -23.39 -5.70 -0.11
C LEU A 226 -24.67 -4.95 -0.53
N GLU A 227 -24.61 -4.11 -1.55
CA GLU A 227 -25.80 -3.47 -2.14
C GLU A 227 -26.74 -4.49 -2.75
N THR A 228 -26.24 -5.43 -3.56
CA THR A 228 -27.09 -6.50 -4.15
C THR A 228 -27.76 -7.38 -3.11
N LYS A 229 -27.20 -7.48 -1.91
CA LYS A 229 -27.74 -8.22 -0.77
C LYS A 229 -28.58 -7.38 0.19
N GLU A 230 -28.76 -6.09 -0.09
CA GLU A 230 -29.44 -5.13 0.80
C GLU A 230 -28.77 -5.01 2.19
N MET A 231 -27.46 -5.27 2.25
CA MET A 231 -26.65 -5.25 3.47
C MET A 231 -25.59 -4.12 3.50
N ASN A 232 -25.63 -3.17 2.55
CA ASN A 232 -24.72 -2.02 2.54
C ASN A 232 -25.18 -0.96 3.55
N ASN A 233 -24.77 -1.13 4.81
CA ASN A 233 -25.08 -0.18 5.89
C ASN A 233 -23.92 -0.04 6.88
N ASP A 234 -23.95 1.04 7.68
CA ASP A 234 -22.86 1.41 8.60
C ASP A 234 -22.57 0.33 9.66
N SER A 235 -23.56 -0.41 10.10
CA SER A 235 -23.37 -1.50 11.07
C SER A 235 -22.51 -2.62 10.51
N ILE A 236 -22.73 -3.00 9.25
CA ILE A 236 -21.92 -4.02 8.56
C ILE A 236 -20.50 -3.51 8.34
N TRP A 237 -20.33 -2.28 7.87
CA TRP A 237 -18.97 -1.70 7.69
C TRP A 237 -18.21 -1.55 9.02
N SER A 238 -18.88 -1.13 10.08
CA SER A 238 -18.30 -1.08 11.43
C SER A 238 -17.87 -2.47 11.91
N SER A 239 -18.70 -3.50 11.65
CA SER A 239 -18.37 -4.89 11.96
C SER A 239 -17.13 -5.38 11.17
N ILE A 240 -17.02 -5.06 9.87
CA ILE A 240 -15.86 -5.39 9.04
C ILE A 240 -14.59 -4.71 9.60
N ILE A 241 -14.65 -3.43 9.96
CA ILE A 241 -13.52 -2.69 10.55
C ILE A 241 -13.10 -3.31 11.88
N THR A 242 -14.04 -3.61 12.76
CA THR A 242 -13.80 -4.25 14.07
C THR A 242 -13.11 -5.61 13.89
N ASN A 243 -13.46 -6.35 12.84
CA ASN A 243 -12.81 -7.61 12.46
C ASN A 243 -11.60 -7.40 11.51
N LYS A 244 -10.89 -6.27 11.63
CA LYS A 244 -9.65 -5.98 10.88
C LYS A 244 -9.83 -5.99 9.36
N GLY A 245 -11.00 -5.67 8.88
CA GLY A 245 -11.32 -5.67 7.45
C GLY A 245 -11.72 -7.05 6.90
N SER A 246 -11.86 -8.06 7.76
CA SER A 246 -12.34 -9.40 7.39
C SER A 246 -13.84 -9.44 7.17
N VAL A 247 -14.28 -10.27 6.24
CA VAL A 247 -15.69 -10.58 6.00
C VAL A 247 -16.09 -11.98 6.48
N GLN A 248 -15.15 -12.75 7.04
CA GLN A 248 -15.37 -14.17 7.36
C GLN A 248 -16.45 -14.42 8.40
N HIS A 249 -16.70 -13.44 9.28
CA HIS A 249 -17.75 -13.49 10.31
C HIS A 249 -19.17 -13.20 9.78
N LEU A 250 -19.32 -12.71 8.54
CA LEU A 250 -20.61 -12.34 7.97
C LEU A 250 -21.35 -13.60 7.49
N SER A 251 -22.37 -14.03 8.25
CA SER A 251 -23.10 -15.28 8.00
C SER A 251 -23.96 -15.26 6.74
N PHE A 252 -24.33 -14.10 6.23
CA PHE A 252 -25.13 -13.95 5.01
C PHE A 252 -24.30 -14.05 3.71
N LEU A 253 -22.97 -14.04 3.80
CA LEU A 253 -22.08 -14.30 2.67
C LEU A 253 -21.85 -15.81 2.51
N THR A 254 -21.88 -16.28 1.28
CA THR A 254 -21.51 -17.67 0.94
C THR A 254 -20.00 -17.88 1.11
N GLU A 255 -19.55 -19.11 1.26
CA GLU A 255 -18.12 -19.44 1.35
C GLU A 255 -17.34 -19.01 0.09
N GLY A 256 -17.97 -19.06 -1.09
CA GLY A 256 -17.39 -18.55 -2.33
C GLY A 256 -17.16 -17.05 -2.27
N GLU A 257 -18.14 -16.26 -1.84
CA GLU A 257 -18.00 -14.82 -1.66
C GLU A 257 -16.96 -14.45 -0.60
N LYS A 258 -16.96 -15.15 0.54
CA LYS A 258 -15.94 -14.98 1.58
C LYS A 258 -14.53 -15.26 1.06
N SER A 259 -14.37 -16.27 0.20
CA SER A 259 -13.07 -16.61 -0.37
C SER A 259 -12.52 -15.53 -1.29
N ILE A 260 -13.39 -14.81 -2.02
CA ILE A 260 -13.01 -13.68 -2.89
C ILE A 260 -12.44 -12.53 -2.06
N TYR A 261 -13.09 -12.21 -0.94
CA TYR A 261 -12.74 -11.04 -0.11
C TYR A 261 -11.84 -11.37 1.08
N LYS A 262 -11.09 -12.48 1.05
CA LYS A 262 -10.04 -12.74 2.03
C LYS A 262 -9.01 -11.62 2.05
N THR A 263 -8.63 -11.20 3.25
CA THR A 263 -7.54 -10.25 3.48
C THR A 263 -6.17 -10.92 3.36
N ALA A 264 -5.11 -10.13 3.23
CA ALA A 264 -3.75 -10.63 3.11
C ALA A 264 -3.34 -11.58 4.26
N ASP A 265 -3.83 -11.34 5.49
CA ASP A 265 -3.55 -12.17 6.66
C ASP A 265 -4.32 -13.49 6.69
N GLU A 266 -5.41 -13.58 5.92
CA GLU A 266 -6.27 -14.78 5.83
C GLU A 266 -5.86 -15.71 4.69
N LEU A 267 -5.02 -15.23 3.77
CA LEU A 267 -4.53 -16.01 2.64
C LEU A 267 -3.38 -16.94 3.03
N ASP A 268 -3.36 -18.15 2.47
CA ASP A 268 -2.16 -18.98 2.47
C ASP A 268 -1.05 -18.30 1.65
N GLN A 269 0.03 -17.93 2.31
CA GLN A 269 1.15 -17.22 1.71
C GLN A 269 1.88 -18.04 0.62
N ASN A 270 1.64 -19.34 0.57
CA ASN A 270 2.08 -20.17 -0.57
C ASN A 270 1.42 -19.74 -1.88
N TRP A 271 0.18 -19.20 -1.86
CA TRP A 271 -0.47 -18.66 -3.05
C TRP A 271 0.11 -17.31 -3.47
N VAL A 272 0.50 -16.46 -2.53
CA VAL A 272 1.21 -15.21 -2.85
C VAL A 272 2.52 -15.51 -3.58
N VAL A 273 3.30 -16.46 -3.04
CA VAL A 273 4.55 -16.91 -3.67
C VAL A 273 4.29 -17.61 -5.01
N ARG A 274 3.25 -18.43 -5.12
CA ARG A 274 2.88 -19.11 -6.36
C ARG A 274 2.61 -18.09 -7.47
N HIS A 275 1.71 -17.13 -7.24
CA HIS A 275 1.42 -16.09 -8.24
C HIS A 275 2.66 -15.27 -8.61
N ALA A 276 3.51 -14.96 -7.64
CA ALA A 276 4.76 -14.27 -7.92
C ALA A 276 5.72 -15.13 -8.76
N GLY A 277 5.81 -16.44 -8.48
CA GLY A 277 6.60 -17.39 -9.25
C GLY A 277 6.07 -17.60 -10.67
N ASP A 278 4.76 -17.75 -10.83
CA ASP A 278 4.10 -17.95 -12.12
C ASP A 278 4.32 -16.75 -13.07
N ARG A 279 4.37 -15.52 -12.54
CA ARG A 279 4.65 -14.31 -13.34
C ARG A 279 6.13 -13.99 -13.52
N GLN A 280 7.03 -14.53 -12.67
CA GLN A 280 8.46 -14.19 -12.73
C GLN A 280 9.13 -14.45 -14.10
N PRO A 281 8.77 -15.47 -14.88
CA PRO A 281 9.33 -15.66 -16.23
C PRO A 281 9.08 -14.49 -17.18
N TYR A 282 8.02 -13.73 -16.95
CA TYR A 282 7.67 -12.55 -17.76
C TYR A 282 8.35 -11.26 -17.27
N ILE A 283 8.97 -11.28 -16.09
CA ILE A 283 9.56 -10.09 -15.44
C ILE A 283 11.08 -10.23 -15.40
N CYS A 284 11.77 -9.46 -16.22
CA CYS A 284 13.22 -9.55 -16.36
C CYS A 284 14.00 -9.05 -15.13
N GLN A 285 13.44 -8.18 -14.31
CA GLN A 285 14.00 -7.80 -13.01
C GLN A 285 13.27 -8.51 -11.86
N GLY A 286 13.07 -7.85 -10.71
CA GLY A 286 12.41 -8.43 -9.54
C GLY A 286 11.00 -7.91 -9.31
N GLN A 287 10.45 -8.37 -8.22
CA GLN A 287 9.13 -8.02 -7.71
C GLN A 287 9.26 -7.69 -6.22
N SER A 288 8.64 -6.58 -5.77
CA SER A 288 8.55 -6.24 -4.35
C SER A 288 7.51 -7.12 -3.67
N VAL A 289 7.83 -8.38 -3.39
CA VAL A 289 6.91 -9.35 -2.81
C VAL A 289 6.90 -9.25 -1.29
N ASN A 290 5.79 -8.78 -0.74
CA ASN A 290 5.51 -8.83 0.70
C ASN A 290 4.87 -10.18 1.08
N LEU A 291 5.22 -10.66 2.27
CA LEU A 291 4.57 -11.82 2.90
C LEU A 291 3.84 -11.38 4.16
N PHE A 292 2.68 -11.97 4.41
CA PHE A 292 1.81 -11.60 5.52
C PHE A 292 1.57 -12.83 6.41
N PHE A 293 1.96 -12.74 7.67
CA PHE A 293 1.78 -13.83 8.61
C PHE A 293 1.07 -13.36 9.87
N PRO A 294 0.10 -14.10 10.38
CA PRO A 294 -0.53 -13.78 11.64
C PRO A 294 0.48 -13.86 12.79
N ALA A 295 0.23 -13.14 13.88
CA ALA A 295 1.03 -13.25 15.09
C ALA A 295 1.04 -14.70 15.60
N GLY A 296 2.24 -15.28 15.74
CA GLY A 296 2.40 -16.67 16.19
C GLY A 296 2.27 -17.72 15.08
N ALA A 297 2.39 -17.36 13.82
CA ALA A 297 2.46 -18.33 12.72
C ALA A 297 3.55 -19.39 12.97
N ASP A 298 3.25 -20.61 12.55
CA ASP A 298 4.17 -21.75 12.72
C ASP A 298 5.50 -21.52 11.99
N LYS A 299 6.61 -21.69 12.70
CA LYS A 299 7.96 -21.46 12.15
C LYS A 299 8.28 -22.34 10.94
N SER A 300 7.74 -23.58 10.92
CA SER A 300 7.94 -24.50 9.79
C SER A 300 7.20 -24.01 8.56
N TYR A 301 5.99 -23.46 8.74
CA TYR A 301 5.22 -22.84 7.66
C TYR A 301 5.95 -21.62 7.10
N VAL A 302 6.38 -20.69 7.96
CA VAL A 302 7.16 -19.51 7.52
C VAL A 302 8.39 -19.93 6.71
N ASN A 303 9.15 -20.92 7.23
CA ASN A 303 10.33 -21.46 6.52
C ASN A 303 9.97 -22.06 5.16
N LYS A 304 8.90 -22.87 5.08
CA LYS A 304 8.44 -23.49 3.82
C LYS A 304 8.08 -22.45 2.76
N VAL A 305 7.37 -21.39 3.13
CA VAL A 305 7.01 -20.29 2.22
C VAL A 305 8.26 -19.61 1.66
N HIS A 306 9.25 -19.33 2.50
CA HIS A 306 10.51 -18.71 2.06
C HIS A 306 11.33 -19.62 1.11
N LEU A 307 11.42 -20.91 1.43
CA LEU A 307 12.10 -21.87 0.56
C LEU A 307 11.35 -22.04 -0.77
N ARG A 308 10.02 -22.02 -0.75
CA ARG A 308 9.21 -22.04 -1.97
C ARG A 308 9.47 -20.80 -2.82
N ALA A 309 9.57 -19.61 -2.22
CA ALA A 309 9.90 -18.39 -2.95
C ALA A 309 11.22 -18.52 -3.72
N TRP A 310 12.26 -19.03 -3.05
CA TRP A 310 13.55 -19.30 -3.69
C TRP A 310 13.43 -20.35 -4.82
N SER A 311 12.78 -21.49 -4.56
CA SER A 311 12.65 -22.56 -5.55
C SER A 311 11.72 -22.24 -6.72
N SER A 312 10.84 -21.23 -6.57
CA SER A 312 9.97 -20.73 -7.63
C SER A 312 10.66 -19.70 -8.56
N GLY A 313 11.96 -19.50 -8.40
CA GLY A 313 12.73 -18.59 -9.26
C GLY A 313 12.56 -17.11 -8.97
N LEU A 314 11.99 -16.73 -7.82
CA LEU A 314 11.95 -15.34 -7.40
C LEU A 314 13.36 -14.80 -7.17
N LYS A 315 13.58 -13.52 -7.45
CA LYS A 315 14.88 -12.86 -7.24
C LYS A 315 15.03 -12.25 -5.86
N GLY A 316 13.93 -12.11 -5.11
CA GLY A 316 13.95 -11.59 -3.76
C GLY A 316 12.60 -11.65 -3.06
N LEU A 317 12.62 -11.30 -1.77
CA LEU A 317 11.45 -11.07 -0.92
C LEU A 317 11.62 -9.75 -0.19
N TYR A 318 10.59 -8.92 -0.22
CA TYR A 318 10.56 -7.59 0.38
C TYR A 318 10.25 -7.68 1.90
N TYR A 319 9.23 -7.02 2.41
CA TYR A 319 8.88 -7.12 3.83
C TYR A 319 8.22 -8.46 4.20
N LEU A 320 8.44 -8.88 5.45
CA LEU A 320 7.60 -9.84 6.14
C LEU A 320 6.71 -9.06 7.11
N ARG A 321 5.41 -8.99 6.82
CA ARG A 321 4.43 -8.26 7.60
C ARG A 321 3.83 -9.17 8.65
N THR A 322 3.99 -8.82 9.93
CA THR A 322 3.34 -9.50 11.05
C THR A 322 2.69 -8.50 11.99
N GLU A 323 1.63 -8.90 12.64
CA GLU A 323 1.10 -8.18 13.79
C GLU A 323 1.72 -8.75 15.06
N ALA A 324 2.41 -7.93 15.86
CA ALA A 324 2.84 -8.34 17.19
C ALA A 324 1.59 -8.56 18.08
N LYS A 325 1.56 -9.65 18.88
CA LYS A 325 0.45 -9.95 19.81
C LYS A 325 0.00 -8.73 20.62
N SER A 326 0.95 -8.00 21.19
CA SER A 326 0.68 -6.76 21.95
C SER A 326 0.08 -5.63 21.12
N ARG A 327 0.32 -5.62 19.80
CA ARG A 327 -0.22 -4.62 18.88
C ARG A 327 -1.62 -5.01 18.39
N ALA A 328 -1.86 -6.31 18.22
CA ALA A 328 -3.17 -6.86 17.87
C ALA A 328 -4.19 -6.63 18.99
N GLU A 329 -3.78 -6.87 20.25
CA GLU A 329 -4.61 -6.59 21.43
C GLU A 329 -4.89 -5.09 21.60
N ASN A 330 -3.88 -4.22 21.42
CA ASN A 330 -4.04 -2.77 21.47
C ASN A 330 -4.86 -2.19 20.30
N VAL A 331 -4.86 -2.82 19.13
CA VAL A 331 -5.68 -2.40 17.98
C VAL A 331 -7.12 -2.80 18.20
N SER A 332 -7.42 -3.97 18.77
CA SER A 332 -8.78 -4.37 19.15
C SER A 332 -9.37 -3.43 20.20
N GLU A 333 -8.61 -3.08 21.25
CA GLU A 333 -9.03 -2.07 22.23
C GLU A 333 -9.18 -0.66 21.65
N LYS A 334 -8.29 -0.25 20.71
CA LYS A 334 -8.41 1.02 19.99
C LYS A 334 -9.56 1.03 19.00
N VAL A 335 -9.85 -0.08 18.34
CA VAL A 335 -10.97 -0.20 17.38
C VAL A 335 -12.31 -0.21 18.12
N GLU A 336 -12.42 -0.86 19.28
CA GLU A 336 -13.62 -0.69 20.14
C GLU A 336 -13.79 0.77 20.59
N ARG A 337 -12.70 1.45 20.98
CA ARG A 337 -12.75 2.88 21.31
C ARG A 337 -13.00 3.79 20.10
N VAL A 338 -12.54 3.40 18.91
CA VAL A 338 -12.73 4.15 17.66
C VAL A 338 -14.09 3.86 17.03
N ALA A 339 -14.63 2.64 17.14
CA ALA A 339 -16.01 2.35 16.74
C ALA A 339 -17.04 3.11 17.60
N LEU A 340 -16.69 3.42 18.88
CA LEU A 340 -17.46 4.32 19.74
C LEU A 340 -17.13 5.81 19.53
N GLN A 341 -16.11 6.15 18.74
CA GLN A 341 -15.62 7.52 18.49
C GLN A 341 -15.49 7.87 16.99
N SER A 342 -16.03 7.06 16.08
CA SER A 342 -15.98 7.33 14.62
C SER A 342 -17.06 8.31 14.17
N ASP A 343 -17.54 9.14 15.08
CA ASP A 343 -18.25 10.34 14.70
C ASP A 343 -17.30 11.53 14.82
N THR A 344 -17.21 12.34 13.80
CA THR A 344 -16.64 13.70 13.83
C THR A 344 -17.49 14.61 14.74
N SER A 345 -18.28 14.04 15.65
CA SER A 345 -19.14 14.73 16.57
C SER A 345 -18.31 15.41 17.65
N THR A 346 -18.66 16.61 17.92
CA THR A 346 -18.22 17.34 19.11
C THR A 346 -18.94 16.71 20.30
N ILE A 347 -18.20 16.26 21.31
CA ILE A 347 -18.75 15.66 22.52
C ILE A 347 -18.50 16.57 23.70
N VAL A 348 -19.53 16.84 24.48
CA VAL A 348 -19.46 17.61 25.70
C VAL A 348 -19.83 16.73 26.87
N TYR A 349 -18.86 16.34 27.68
CA TYR A 349 -19.12 15.66 28.96
C TYR A 349 -19.54 16.65 30.03
N THR A 350 -20.69 16.44 30.63
CA THR A 350 -21.34 17.37 31.55
C THR A 350 -21.70 16.72 32.89
N LYS A 351 -22.16 17.54 33.84
CA LYS A 351 -22.87 17.12 35.02
C LYS A 351 -24.08 18.02 35.25
N PRO A 352 -25.07 17.57 36.03
CA PRO A 352 -26.22 18.42 36.41
C PRO A 352 -25.76 19.72 37.12
N ASN A 353 -26.46 20.79 36.84
CA ASN A 353 -26.22 22.11 37.46
C ASN A 353 -24.79 22.67 37.24
N CYS A 354 -24.17 22.40 36.12
CA CYS A 354 -22.84 22.92 35.78
C CYS A 354 -22.94 24.18 34.89
N PRO A 355 -22.65 25.38 35.38
CA PRO A 355 -22.75 26.63 34.61
C PRO A 355 -21.81 26.66 33.41
N PHE A 356 -20.56 26.21 33.55
CA PHE A 356 -19.58 26.18 32.48
C PHE A 356 -19.94 25.16 31.38
N CYS A 357 -20.69 24.09 31.72
CA CYS A 357 -21.21 23.16 30.74
C CYS A 357 -22.29 23.82 29.88
N GLN A 358 -23.12 24.69 30.48
CA GLN A 358 -24.13 25.45 29.72
C GLN A 358 -23.47 26.48 28.78
N LEU A 359 -22.49 27.24 29.29
CA LEU A 359 -21.74 28.20 28.47
C LEU A 359 -21.06 27.52 27.27
N ALA A 360 -20.43 26.37 27.48
CA ALA A 360 -19.82 25.62 26.38
C ALA A 360 -20.83 25.18 25.31
N LYS A 361 -22.02 24.73 25.75
CA LYS A 361 -23.10 24.33 24.83
C LYS A 361 -23.68 25.53 24.06
N GLU A 362 -23.80 26.68 24.69
CA GLU A 362 -24.26 27.94 24.08
C GLU A 362 -23.26 28.42 23.02
N GLU A 363 -21.97 28.40 23.32
CA GLU A 363 -20.90 28.76 22.35
C GLU A 363 -20.86 27.85 21.14
N LEU A 364 -20.99 26.56 21.32
CA LEU A 364 -21.06 25.59 20.19
C LEU A 364 -22.30 25.85 19.33
N LYS A 365 -23.46 26.13 19.94
CA LYS A 365 -24.70 26.49 19.23
C LYS A 365 -24.56 27.78 18.43
N LEU A 366 -23.99 28.84 19.03
CA LEU A 366 -23.76 30.13 18.37
C LEU A 366 -22.90 29.99 17.11
N ARG A 367 -21.99 29.04 17.10
CA ARG A 367 -21.11 28.75 15.93
C ARG A 367 -21.66 27.69 14.99
N GLY A 368 -22.88 27.19 15.23
CA GLY A 368 -23.51 26.17 14.40
C GLY A 368 -22.81 24.80 14.45
N ILE A 369 -22.03 24.52 15.51
CA ILE A 369 -21.31 23.27 15.69
C ILE A 369 -22.24 22.26 16.39
N PRO A 370 -22.69 21.20 15.75
CA PRO A 370 -23.48 20.15 16.39
C PRO A 370 -22.63 19.39 17.41
N TYR A 371 -23.22 18.99 18.50
CA TYR A 371 -22.54 18.25 19.57
C TYR A 371 -23.46 17.24 20.25
N ASP A 372 -22.85 16.19 20.80
CA ASP A 372 -23.49 15.23 21.68
C ASP A 372 -23.17 15.56 23.15
N GLU A 373 -24.20 15.63 23.96
CA GLU A 373 -24.05 15.84 25.42
C GLU A 373 -24.05 14.46 26.12
N ILE A 374 -23.02 14.20 26.93
CA ILE A 374 -22.95 12.99 27.74
C ILE A 374 -22.87 13.41 29.24
N ASN A 375 -23.91 13.09 29.99
CA ASN A 375 -23.92 13.33 31.42
C ASN A 375 -23.13 12.25 32.17
N LEU A 376 -22.05 12.64 32.83
CA LEU A 376 -21.15 11.71 33.54
C LEU A 376 -21.82 10.95 34.67
N GLU A 377 -22.83 11.53 35.32
CA GLU A 377 -23.57 10.89 36.43
C GLU A 377 -24.48 9.77 35.89
N GLU A 378 -25.06 9.95 34.69
CA GLU A 378 -25.90 8.94 34.06
C GLU A 378 -25.12 7.71 33.62
N ILE A 379 -23.86 7.90 33.17
CA ILE A 379 -22.98 6.81 32.75
C ILE A 379 -22.09 6.26 33.86
N GLY A 380 -22.20 6.81 35.10
CA GLY A 380 -21.45 6.38 36.30
C GLY A 380 -19.94 6.55 36.18
N LYS A 381 -19.46 7.53 35.39
CA LYS A 381 -18.04 7.78 35.16
C LYS A 381 -17.59 9.16 35.65
N THR A 382 -16.29 9.26 35.90
CA THR A 382 -15.63 10.54 36.26
C THR A 382 -15.02 11.20 35.03
N ALA A 383 -14.76 12.50 35.08
CA ALA A 383 -14.06 13.23 34.03
C ALA A 383 -12.68 12.63 33.69
N ARG A 384 -11.99 12.10 34.69
CA ARG A 384 -10.71 11.41 34.52
C ARG A 384 -10.84 10.12 33.72
N GLU A 385 -11.89 9.33 33.93
CA GLU A 385 -12.11 8.06 33.24
C GLU A 385 -12.48 8.25 31.77
N VAL A 386 -13.28 9.25 31.43
CA VAL A 386 -13.67 9.54 30.06
C VAL A 386 -12.56 10.22 29.25
N THR A 387 -11.68 11.00 29.89
CA THR A 387 -10.56 11.65 29.21
C THR A 387 -9.27 10.81 29.21
N GLY A 388 -9.14 9.84 30.11
CA GLY A 388 -7.90 9.09 30.34
C GLY A 388 -6.73 9.92 30.88
N ARG A 389 -6.96 11.18 31.27
CA ARG A 389 -5.93 12.17 31.68
C ARG A 389 -5.80 12.29 33.19
N LYS A 390 -4.57 12.12 33.70
CA LYS A 390 -4.29 12.36 35.14
C LYS A 390 -4.44 13.84 35.45
N GLY A 391 -5.22 14.17 36.51
CA GLY A 391 -5.40 15.53 36.97
C GLY A 391 -6.74 16.20 36.57
N VAL A 392 -7.46 15.66 35.62
CA VAL A 392 -8.77 16.16 35.18
C VAL A 392 -9.83 15.75 36.21
N LYS A 393 -10.48 16.75 36.85
CA LYS A 393 -11.47 16.54 37.90
C LYS A 393 -12.80 17.28 37.68
N THR A 394 -12.82 18.22 36.72
CA THR A 394 -13.94 19.14 36.50
C THR A 394 -14.67 18.83 35.18
N VAL A 395 -15.85 19.40 34.98
CA VAL A 395 -16.62 19.45 33.76
C VAL A 395 -16.89 20.92 33.37
N PRO A 396 -17.14 21.26 32.09
CA PRO A 396 -17.20 20.35 30.95
C PRO A 396 -15.85 19.77 30.59
N GLN A 397 -15.88 18.60 29.88
CA GLN A 397 -14.75 18.09 29.14
C GLN A 397 -15.19 17.95 27.70
N ILE A 398 -14.46 18.58 26.79
CA ILE A 398 -14.90 18.81 25.41
C ILE A 398 -13.95 18.13 24.45
N TYR A 399 -14.53 17.39 23.53
CA TYR A 399 -13.88 16.90 22.30
C TYR A 399 -14.51 17.67 21.13
N LEU A 400 -13.73 18.49 20.45
CA LEU A 400 -14.16 19.25 19.29
C LEU A 400 -13.69 18.51 18.03
N HIS A 401 -14.63 18.05 17.19
CA HIS A 401 -14.33 17.25 15.99
C HIS A 401 -13.43 16.03 16.29
N GLY A 402 -13.64 15.39 17.43
CA GLY A 402 -12.89 14.22 17.87
C GLY A 402 -11.57 14.51 18.57
N GLU A 403 -11.12 15.77 18.65
CA GLU A 403 -9.92 16.16 19.39
C GLU A 403 -10.25 16.69 20.77
N TYR A 404 -9.48 16.25 21.76
CA TYR A 404 -9.66 16.72 23.15
C TYR A 404 -9.16 18.15 23.28
N VAL A 405 -10.08 19.04 23.60
CA VAL A 405 -9.82 20.47 23.84
C VAL A 405 -9.55 20.76 25.33
N GLY A 406 -10.36 20.25 26.20
CA GLY A 406 -10.29 20.57 27.65
C GLY A 406 -11.61 21.04 28.24
N GLY A 407 -11.55 22.08 29.08
CA GLY A 407 -12.70 22.73 29.68
C GLY A 407 -13.29 23.84 28.81
N TYR A 408 -14.13 24.67 29.39
CA TYR A 408 -14.75 25.82 28.73
C TYR A 408 -13.72 26.88 28.30
N ASP A 409 -12.77 27.19 29.16
CA ASP A 409 -11.75 28.21 28.87
C ASP A 409 -10.83 27.77 27.74
N ASP A 410 -10.48 26.49 27.70
CA ASP A 410 -9.68 25.88 26.60
C ASP A 410 -10.44 25.94 25.28
N LEU A 411 -11.76 25.68 25.28
CA LEU A 411 -12.61 25.82 24.10
C LEU A 411 -12.61 27.26 23.58
N MET A 412 -12.71 28.25 24.45
CA MET A 412 -12.68 29.66 24.07
C MET A 412 -11.33 30.08 23.51
N GLU A 413 -10.23 29.53 24.03
CA GLU A 413 -8.89 29.78 23.47
C GLU A 413 -8.76 29.27 22.02
N VAL A 414 -9.28 28.07 21.74
CA VAL A 414 -9.30 27.51 20.40
C VAL A 414 -10.11 28.39 19.42
N PHE A 415 -11.28 28.84 19.85
CA PHE A 415 -12.12 29.70 19.00
C PHE A 415 -11.51 31.08 18.76
N ASN A 416 -10.87 31.67 19.76
CA ASN A 416 -10.21 32.98 19.63
C ASN A 416 -8.98 32.90 18.71
N LYS A 417 -8.22 31.83 18.73
CA LYS A 417 -7.11 31.60 17.79
C LYS A 417 -7.59 31.48 16.36
N ALA A 418 -8.64 30.71 16.12
CA ALA A 418 -9.21 30.55 14.77
C ALA A 418 -9.71 31.90 14.20
N GLN A 419 -10.34 32.76 15.02
CA GLN A 419 -10.76 34.10 14.60
C GLN A 419 -9.59 35.06 14.32
N ALA A 420 -8.48 34.92 15.03
CA ALA A 420 -7.27 35.71 14.79
C ALA A 420 -6.60 35.34 13.46
N GLU A 421 -6.52 34.06 13.15
CA GLU A 421 -5.97 33.56 11.89
C GLU A 421 -6.81 33.96 10.68
N GLU A 422 -8.16 33.91 10.77
CA GLU A 422 -9.05 34.40 9.72
C GLU A 422 -8.92 35.93 9.48
N SER A 423 -8.58 36.68 10.52
CA SER A 423 -8.41 38.14 10.41
C SER A 423 -7.04 38.55 9.81
N GLU A 424 -6.03 37.71 9.92
CA GLU A 424 -4.71 37.94 9.30
C GLU A 424 -4.73 37.55 7.80
N ASP A 425 -5.42 36.47 7.42
CA ASP A 425 -5.57 36.08 6.02
C ASP A 425 -6.39 37.09 5.21
N CYS A 426 -7.38 37.78 5.84
CA CYS A 426 -8.16 38.83 5.20
C CYS A 426 -7.33 40.11 4.91
N LYS A 427 -6.32 40.41 5.75
CA LYS A 427 -5.42 41.56 5.55
C LYS A 427 -4.34 41.30 4.48
N ALA A 428 -4.02 40.05 4.20
CA ALA A 428 -3.06 39.65 3.16
C ALA A 428 -3.64 39.71 1.74
N CYS A 429 -4.98 39.81 1.60
CA CYS A 429 -5.67 39.93 0.31
C CYS A 429 -5.97 41.39 -0.11
N GLU A 430 -5.69 42.37 0.73
CA GLU A 430 -5.91 43.81 0.43
C GLU A 430 -4.59 44.62 0.23
N GLY A 431 -3.45 43.91 0.10
CA GLY A 431 -2.12 44.52 -0.13
C GLY A 431 -1.55 44.27 -1.53
#